data_aef7cd236a0d1be9ec3e2b3a7a2e06eb
#
_entry.id   aef7cd236a0d1be9ec3e2b3a7a2e06eb
#
_cell.length_a   1.000
_cell.length_b   1.000
_cell.length_c   1.000
_cell.angle_alpha   90.00
_cell.angle_beta   90.00
_cell.angle_gamma   90.00
#
_symmetry.space_group_name_H-M   'P 1'
#
loop_
_entity.id
_entity.type
_entity.pdbx_description
1 polymer ?
#
loop_
_entity_poly.entity_id
_entity_poly.type
_entity_poly.pdbx_seq_one_letter_code
_entity_poly.pdbx_strand_id
1 'polypeptide(L)'
;MIETKSDLMKGRRGLIMGVANDHSIAWGIARSLREHGAELAFTYQGEAFGKRVAPLAEQAGSSLVMPCDVEDIATVDAVFDKLKSEWTSLDFMVHAIAYSDRTELSGLYADTTRENFSQTMVISCFSFTEVARRAADMMTDGGSMVTLTYEGATRVMPNYNVMGVAKAALEASVRYLAADFGPRGIRVNAISAGPMRTLAGAGIADARAMFSFQRQHSPLRRPVSLEEVGGAGVYLLSPLSGGVTGEVHFVDSGYNIISTPRPEDLTAESE
;
A
#
# COMPACT_ATOMS: atom_id res chain seq x y z
N MET A 1 -7.48 9.39 -20.91
CA MET A 1 -7.77 9.87 -19.53
C MET A 1 -8.81 8.95 -18.88
N ILE A 2 -8.67 8.72 -17.58
CA ILE A 2 -9.65 7.94 -16.79
C ILE A 2 -10.95 8.73 -16.70
N GLU A 3 -12.08 8.10 -17.05
CA GLU A 3 -13.42 8.68 -16.99
C GLU A 3 -13.91 8.77 -15.53
N THR A 4 -14.51 9.90 -15.15
CA THR A 4 -15.08 10.10 -13.81
C THR A 4 -16.46 9.45 -13.73
N LYS A 5 -16.64 8.53 -12.78
CA LYS A 5 -17.89 7.79 -12.54
C LYS A 5 -18.75 8.42 -11.43
N SER A 6 -18.14 9.17 -10.50
CA SER A 6 -18.85 9.88 -9.44
C SER A 6 -18.03 11.06 -8.91
N ASP A 7 -18.68 11.93 -8.14
CA ASP A 7 -18.09 13.13 -7.52
C ASP A 7 -17.67 12.91 -6.05
N LEU A 8 -17.60 11.66 -5.56
CA LEU A 8 -17.29 11.35 -4.15
C LEU A 8 -15.98 11.98 -3.65
N MET A 9 -14.96 12.00 -4.52
CA MET A 9 -13.62 12.55 -4.22
C MET A 9 -13.35 13.87 -4.95
N LYS A 10 -14.37 14.51 -5.52
CA LYS A 10 -14.23 15.76 -6.27
C LYS A 10 -13.64 16.87 -5.38
N GLY A 11 -12.60 17.53 -5.90
CA GLY A 11 -11.87 18.58 -5.20
C GLY A 11 -10.94 18.06 -4.10
N ARG A 12 -10.82 16.74 -3.91
CA ARG A 12 -9.86 16.14 -2.98
C ARG A 12 -8.55 15.87 -3.68
N ARG A 13 -7.45 16.24 -3.03
CA ARG A 13 -6.07 16.18 -3.52
C ARG A 13 -5.27 15.14 -2.75
N GLY A 14 -4.61 14.24 -3.45
CA GLY A 14 -3.89 13.16 -2.83
C GLY A 14 -2.54 12.81 -3.43
N LEU A 15 -1.61 12.42 -2.56
CA LEU A 15 -0.31 11.90 -2.92
C LEU A 15 -0.35 10.36 -3.01
N ILE A 16 0.10 9.82 -4.13
CA ILE A 16 0.21 8.38 -4.37
C ILE A 16 1.68 7.98 -4.48
N MET A 17 2.13 7.13 -3.56
CA MET A 17 3.50 6.62 -3.52
C MET A 17 3.51 5.11 -3.75
N GLY A 18 4.48 4.61 -4.54
CA GLY A 18 4.68 3.18 -4.78
C GLY A 18 4.04 2.62 -6.06
N VAL A 19 3.67 3.48 -7.02
CA VAL A 19 3.33 3.02 -8.38
C VAL A 19 4.61 2.63 -9.10
N ALA A 20 4.69 1.39 -9.57
CA ALA A 20 5.81 0.87 -10.38
C ALA A 20 5.37 0.55 -11.83
N ASN A 21 4.11 0.17 -12.01
CA ASN A 21 3.45 -0.12 -13.28
C ASN A 21 1.93 -0.18 -13.09
N ASP A 22 1.19 -0.52 -14.14
CA ASP A 22 -0.28 -0.67 -14.17
C ASP A 22 -0.82 -1.87 -13.36
N HIS A 23 0.03 -2.76 -12.89
CA HIS A 23 -0.32 -3.87 -12.00
C HIS A 23 -0.06 -3.57 -10.52
N SER A 24 0.47 -2.39 -10.19
CA SER A 24 0.71 -1.98 -8.80
C SER A 24 -0.60 -1.76 -8.05
N ILE A 25 -0.68 -2.19 -6.79
CA ILE A 25 -1.84 -1.92 -5.93
C ILE A 25 -2.08 -0.41 -5.81
N ALA A 26 -1.00 0.38 -5.67
CA ALA A 26 -1.07 1.83 -5.65
C ALA A 26 -1.74 2.41 -6.91
N TRP A 27 -1.50 1.80 -8.08
CA TRP A 27 -2.19 2.22 -9.31
C TRP A 27 -3.67 1.85 -9.30
N GLY A 28 -4.04 0.66 -8.82
CA GLY A 28 -5.45 0.27 -8.65
C GLY A 28 -6.21 1.26 -7.77
N ILE A 29 -5.62 1.67 -6.64
CA ILE A 29 -6.19 2.68 -5.74
C ILE A 29 -6.25 4.06 -6.44
N ALA A 30 -5.16 4.50 -7.09
CA ALA A 30 -5.11 5.77 -7.80
C ALA A 30 -6.17 5.88 -8.89
N ARG A 31 -6.33 4.81 -9.71
CA ARG A 31 -7.33 4.73 -10.76
C ARG A 31 -8.75 4.88 -10.18
N SER A 32 -9.06 4.13 -9.13
CA SER A 32 -10.37 4.20 -8.47
C SER A 32 -10.63 5.58 -7.87
N LEU A 33 -9.65 6.20 -7.21
CA LEU A 33 -9.77 7.56 -6.68
C LEU A 33 -10.04 8.58 -7.80
N ARG A 34 -9.34 8.44 -8.94
CA ARG A 34 -9.57 9.31 -10.11
C ARG A 34 -10.95 9.11 -10.73
N GLU A 35 -11.43 7.87 -10.81
CA GLU A 35 -12.81 7.55 -11.25
C GLU A 35 -13.86 8.20 -10.34
N HIS A 36 -13.51 8.55 -9.11
CA HIS A 36 -14.39 9.26 -8.17
C HIS A 36 -14.09 10.77 -8.07
N GLY A 37 -13.26 11.31 -8.95
CA GLY A 37 -13.06 12.75 -9.11
C GLY A 37 -11.88 13.34 -8.38
N ALA A 38 -11.00 12.53 -7.74
CA ALA A 38 -9.81 13.02 -7.05
C ALA A 38 -8.78 13.65 -8.00
N GLU A 39 -8.02 14.64 -7.48
CA GLU A 39 -6.79 15.16 -8.06
C GLU A 39 -5.59 14.43 -7.43
N LEU A 40 -4.65 13.94 -8.26
CA LEU A 40 -3.57 13.07 -7.80
C LEU A 40 -2.20 13.64 -8.11
N ALA A 41 -1.25 13.42 -7.21
CA ALA A 41 0.19 13.55 -7.44
C ALA A 41 0.86 12.19 -7.24
N PHE A 42 1.96 11.93 -7.95
CA PHE A 42 2.65 10.64 -7.93
C PHE A 42 4.13 10.82 -7.58
N THR A 43 4.70 9.81 -6.92
CA THR A 43 6.15 9.70 -6.76
C THR A 43 6.68 8.43 -7.43
N TYR A 44 7.97 8.45 -7.74
CA TYR A 44 8.71 7.31 -8.28
C TYR A 44 10.15 7.30 -7.78
N GLN A 45 10.75 6.10 -7.65
CA GLN A 45 12.16 5.93 -7.31
C GLN A 45 12.98 5.67 -8.58
N GLY A 46 13.89 6.59 -8.92
CA GLY A 46 14.80 6.46 -10.05
C GLY A 46 14.13 6.54 -11.43
N GLU A 47 14.93 6.81 -12.46
CA GLU A 47 14.45 7.10 -13.82
C GLU A 47 13.68 5.94 -14.48
N ALA A 48 14.05 4.68 -14.18
CA ALA A 48 13.41 3.52 -14.78
C ALA A 48 11.93 3.41 -14.39
N PHE A 49 11.59 3.74 -13.12
CA PHE A 49 10.20 3.83 -12.70
C PHE A 49 9.54 5.12 -13.17
N GLY A 50 10.25 6.24 -13.21
CA GLY A 50 9.72 7.50 -13.73
C GLY A 50 9.14 7.36 -15.15
N LYS A 51 9.85 6.66 -16.04
CA LYS A 51 9.39 6.37 -17.40
C LYS A 51 8.11 5.53 -17.48
N ARG A 52 7.80 4.75 -16.44
CA ARG A 52 6.58 3.92 -16.35
C ARG A 52 5.44 4.65 -15.64
N VAL A 53 5.78 5.48 -14.64
CA VAL A 53 4.78 6.20 -13.83
C VAL A 53 4.22 7.40 -14.58
N ALA A 54 5.04 8.12 -15.34
CA ALA A 54 4.60 9.33 -16.05
C ALA A 54 3.39 9.09 -16.99
N PRO A 55 3.36 8.06 -17.85
CA PRO A 55 2.19 7.77 -18.68
C PRO A 55 0.94 7.41 -17.88
N LEU A 56 1.10 6.75 -16.72
CA LEU A 56 -0.02 6.41 -15.84
C LEU A 56 -0.58 7.65 -15.15
N ALA A 57 0.31 8.54 -14.68
CA ALA A 57 -0.10 9.83 -14.12
C ALA A 57 -0.86 10.67 -15.15
N GLU A 58 -0.41 10.72 -16.40
CA GLU A 58 -1.10 11.39 -17.50
C GLU A 58 -2.51 10.79 -17.74
N GLN A 59 -2.65 9.45 -17.70
CA GLN A 59 -3.96 8.80 -17.77
C GLN A 59 -4.88 9.23 -16.62
N ALA A 60 -4.32 9.44 -15.43
CA ALA A 60 -5.03 9.98 -14.28
C ALA A 60 -5.25 11.51 -14.33
N GLY A 61 -4.82 12.17 -15.39
CA GLY A 61 -4.93 13.62 -15.55
C GLY A 61 -4.00 14.41 -14.64
N SER A 62 -2.90 13.81 -14.17
CA SER A 62 -1.91 14.45 -13.30
C SER A 62 -0.65 14.84 -14.08
N SER A 63 -0.16 16.04 -13.81
CA SER A 63 1.16 16.51 -14.22
C SER A 63 2.20 16.49 -13.07
N LEU A 64 1.75 16.20 -11.84
CA LEU A 64 2.61 16.17 -10.66
C LEU A 64 3.21 14.78 -10.49
N VAL A 65 4.41 14.58 -11.04
CA VAL A 65 5.16 13.32 -10.98
C VAL A 65 6.58 13.65 -10.51
N MET A 66 6.94 13.19 -9.31
CA MET A 66 8.13 13.64 -8.61
C MET A 66 9.06 12.48 -8.26
N PRO A 67 10.39 12.63 -8.43
CA PRO A 67 11.34 11.65 -7.93
C PRO A 67 11.31 11.64 -6.39
N CYS A 68 11.36 10.45 -5.79
CA CYS A 68 11.39 10.26 -4.35
C CYS A 68 12.06 8.93 -4.01
N ASP A 69 13.12 8.99 -3.24
CA ASP A 69 13.72 7.85 -2.58
C ASP A 69 13.54 8.01 -1.07
N VAL A 70 12.83 7.07 -0.43
CA VAL A 70 12.56 7.17 1.01
C VAL A 70 13.78 6.90 1.87
N GLU A 71 14.89 6.44 1.32
CA GLU A 71 16.19 6.37 1.99
C GLU A 71 16.93 7.72 1.94
N ASP A 72 16.58 8.60 1.00
CA ASP A 72 17.12 9.96 0.91
C ASP A 72 16.05 10.98 1.32
N ILE A 73 16.15 11.43 2.57
CA ILE A 73 15.19 12.34 3.18
C ILE A 73 15.06 13.66 2.42
N ALA A 74 16.14 14.11 1.74
CA ALA A 74 16.10 15.35 0.96
C ALA A 74 15.14 15.23 -0.24
N THR A 75 15.03 14.04 -0.83
CA THR A 75 14.07 13.80 -1.92
C THR A 75 12.64 13.76 -1.41
N VAL A 76 12.42 13.27 -0.19
CA VAL A 76 11.11 13.30 0.48
C VAL A 76 10.71 14.74 0.76
N ASP A 77 11.61 15.55 1.32
CA ASP A 77 11.36 16.96 1.59
C ASP A 77 11.02 17.72 0.30
N ALA A 78 11.77 17.48 -0.78
CA ALA A 78 11.52 18.10 -2.10
C ALA A 78 10.13 17.78 -2.66
N VAL A 79 9.59 16.57 -2.42
CA VAL A 79 8.21 16.21 -2.80
C VAL A 79 7.21 17.13 -2.10
N PHE A 80 7.34 17.29 -0.78
CA PHE A 80 6.40 18.11 -0.01
C PHE A 80 6.55 19.60 -0.30
N ASP A 81 7.76 20.10 -0.57
CA ASP A 81 7.98 21.47 -1.00
C ASP A 81 7.31 21.71 -2.37
N LYS A 82 7.45 20.78 -3.31
CA LYS A 82 6.75 20.85 -4.59
C LYS A 82 5.23 20.83 -4.41
N LEU A 83 4.70 19.93 -3.59
CA LEU A 83 3.26 19.87 -3.31
C LEU A 83 2.74 21.19 -2.72
N LYS A 84 3.45 21.79 -1.74
CA LYS A 84 3.09 23.08 -1.15
C LYS A 84 3.10 24.22 -2.17
N SER A 85 3.95 24.16 -3.20
CA SER A 85 3.97 25.17 -4.26
C SER A 85 2.79 25.05 -5.24
N GLU A 86 2.20 23.86 -5.38
CA GLU A 86 1.11 23.58 -6.32
C GLU A 86 -0.27 23.53 -5.63
N TRP A 87 -0.31 23.04 -4.39
CA TRP A 87 -1.52 22.82 -3.64
C TRP A 87 -1.48 23.49 -2.27
N THR A 88 -2.57 24.13 -1.89
CA THR A 88 -2.72 24.77 -0.56
C THR A 88 -2.89 23.74 0.57
N SER A 89 -3.42 22.55 0.24
CA SER A 89 -3.69 21.48 1.20
C SER A 89 -3.59 20.11 0.53
N LEU A 90 -3.42 19.08 1.34
CA LEU A 90 -3.50 17.67 0.98
C LEU A 90 -4.68 17.05 1.74
N ASP A 91 -5.53 16.30 1.06
CA ASP A 91 -6.68 15.63 1.69
C ASP A 91 -6.40 14.17 2.03
N PHE A 92 -5.55 13.50 1.24
CA PHE A 92 -5.23 12.10 1.48
C PHE A 92 -3.85 11.69 0.95
N MET A 93 -3.36 10.56 1.47
CA MET A 93 -2.10 9.97 1.05
C MET A 93 -2.21 8.45 0.98
N VAL A 94 -1.60 7.86 -0.05
CA VAL A 94 -1.39 6.42 -0.20
C VAL A 94 0.11 6.13 -0.18
N HIS A 95 0.55 5.34 0.81
CA HIS A 95 1.91 4.86 0.93
C HIS A 95 1.97 3.36 0.63
N ALA A 96 2.48 2.99 -0.53
CA ALA A 96 2.57 1.61 -0.99
C ALA A 96 4.02 1.23 -1.32
N ILE A 97 4.93 1.53 -0.41
CA ILE A 97 6.37 1.31 -0.56
C ILE A 97 6.80 0.15 0.32
N ALA A 98 7.59 -0.75 -0.21
CA ALA A 98 8.26 -1.81 0.52
C ALA A 98 9.48 -2.31 -0.26
N TYR A 99 10.53 -2.68 0.47
CA TYR A 99 11.73 -3.28 -0.08
C TYR A 99 12.40 -4.19 0.96
N SER A 100 12.97 -5.27 0.48
CA SER A 100 13.94 -6.11 1.19
C SER A 100 14.83 -6.82 0.18
N ASP A 101 16.02 -7.23 0.57
CA ASP A 101 16.85 -8.09 -0.25
C ASP A 101 16.15 -9.43 -0.47
N ARG A 102 15.90 -9.75 -1.74
CA ARG A 102 15.17 -10.97 -2.14
C ARG A 102 15.90 -12.25 -1.75
N THR A 103 17.22 -12.21 -1.68
CA THR A 103 18.04 -13.39 -1.32
C THR A 103 17.84 -13.79 0.13
N GLU A 104 17.46 -12.85 1.00
CA GLU A 104 17.18 -13.08 2.41
C GLU A 104 15.70 -13.29 2.76
N LEU A 105 14.81 -13.18 1.77
CA LEU A 105 13.39 -13.52 1.98
C LEU A 105 13.15 -15.03 2.03
N SER A 106 14.07 -15.85 1.48
CA SER A 106 14.05 -17.31 1.56
C SER A 106 15.01 -17.82 2.60
N GLY A 107 14.86 -19.08 3.03
CA GLY A 107 15.69 -19.67 4.09
C GLY A 107 15.19 -19.34 5.49
N LEU A 108 16.08 -19.35 6.49
CA LEU A 108 15.71 -19.10 7.87
C LEU A 108 15.65 -17.59 8.15
N TYR A 109 14.58 -17.15 8.79
CA TYR A 109 14.48 -15.76 9.27
C TYR A 109 15.65 -15.39 10.20
N ALA A 110 16.13 -16.34 11.01
CA ALA A 110 17.24 -16.12 11.94
C ALA A 110 18.56 -15.76 11.25
N ASP A 111 18.71 -16.04 9.95
CA ASP A 111 19.91 -15.71 9.17
C ASP A 111 19.84 -14.30 8.55
N THR A 112 18.75 -13.54 8.78
CA THR A 112 18.63 -12.16 8.31
C THR A 112 19.79 -11.31 8.81
N THR A 113 20.50 -10.66 7.89
CA THR A 113 21.60 -9.75 8.24
C THR A 113 21.08 -8.48 8.92
N ARG A 114 21.93 -7.87 9.73
CA ARG A 114 21.64 -6.58 10.37
C ARG A 114 21.37 -5.49 9.34
N GLU A 115 22.13 -5.51 8.25
CA GLU A 115 22.07 -4.56 7.16
C GLU A 115 20.71 -4.62 6.46
N ASN A 116 20.31 -5.82 6.02
CA ASN A 116 19.00 -6.00 5.36
C ASN A 116 17.84 -5.76 6.33
N PHE A 117 17.96 -6.19 7.60
CA PHE A 117 16.96 -5.90 8.62
C PHE A 117 16.73 -4.39 8.76
N SER A 118 17.83 -3.62 8.91
CA SER A 118 17.75 -2.16 9.06
C SER A 118 17.15 -1.50 7.83
N GLN A 119 17.62 -1.85 6.64
CA GLN A 119 17.11 -1.30 5.37
C GLN A 119 15.64 -1.64 5.16
N THR A 120 15.25 -2.90 5.38
CA THR A 120 13.85 -3.33 5.28
C THR A 120 12.95 -2.55 6.22
N MET A 121 13.37 -2.36 7.48
CA MET A 121 12.60 -1.60 8.47
C MET A 121 12.49 -0.12 8.12
N VAL A 122 13.56 0.50 7.62
CA VAL A 122 13.51 1.91 7.19
C VAL A 122 12.57 2.07 6.02
N ILE A 123 12.75 1.31 4.94
CA ILE A 123 11.97 1.48 3.72
C ILE A 123 10.52 1.00 3.88
N SER A 124 10.30 -0.17 4.52
CA SER A 124 8.99 -0.82 4.52
C SER A 124 8.11 -0.50 5.72
N CYS A 125 8.65 0.22 6.72
CA CYS A 125 7.92 0.61 7.92
C CYS A 125 8.11 2.09 8.24
N PHE A 126 9.35 2.52 8.56
CA PHE A 126 9.59 3.85 9.11
C PHE A 126 9.35 4.97 8.10
N SER A 127 9.59 4.73 6.81
CA SER A 127 9.28 5.69 5.74
C SER A 127 7.83 6.16 5.78
N PHE A 128 6.89 5.27 6.15
CA PHE A 128 5.49 5.68 6.32
C PHE A 128 5.34 6.73 7.42
N THR A 129 6.00 6.56 8.55
CA THR A 129 5.96 7.54 9.66
C THR A 129 6.55 8.89 9.25
N GLU A 130 7.67 8.88 8.53
CA GLU A 130 8.33 10.11 8.05
C GLU A 130 7.48 10.88 7.03
N VAL A 131 6.89 10.15 6.08
CA VAL A 131 6.02 10.73 5.06
C VAL A 131 4.69 11.18 5.67
N ALA A 132 4.10 10.39 6.59
CA ALA A 132 2.84 10.72 7.27
C ALA A 132 2.95 12.03 8.07
N ARG A 133 4.07 12.25 8.76
CA ARG A 133 4.30 13.52 9.48
C ARG A 133 4.25 14.72 8.54
N ARG A 134 4.93 14.66 7.40
CA ARG A 134 4.93 15.74 6.40
C ARG A 134 3.57 15.93 5.72
N ALA A 135 2.89 14.84 5.42
CA ALA A 135 1.54 14.87 4.87
C ALA A 135 0.56 15.51 5.86
N ALA A 136 0.66 15.16 7.15
CA ALA A 136 -0.17 15.75 8.19
C ALA A 136 -0.01 17.27 8.26
N ASP A 137 1.20 17.82 8.06
CA ASP A 137 1.43 19.27 8.05
C ASP A 137 0.70 20.00 6.92
N MET A 138 0.33 19.29 5.85
CA MET A 138 -0.48 19.82 4.75
C MET A 138 -1.98 19.51 4.89
N MET A 139 -2.39 18.64 5.82
CA MET A 139 -3.78 18.27 6.07
C MET A 139 -4.41 19.23 7.10
N THR A 140 -4.69 20.47 6.70
CA THR A 140 -5.15 21.56 7.58
C THR A 140 -6.58 21.36 8.05
N ASP A 141 -7.43 20.70 7.27
CA ASP A 141 -8.85 20.47 7.54
C ASP A 141 -9.15 18.98 7.78
N GLY A 142 -8.21 18.28 8.42
CA GLY A 142 -8.25 16.82 8.52
C GLY A 142 -7.81 16.14 7.25
N GLY A 143 -7.92 14.82 7.20
CA GLY A 143 -7.48 14.04 6.03
C GLY A 143 -7.51 12.54 6.28
N SER A 144 -6.97 11.78 5.34
CA SER A 144 -6.87 10.33 5.48
C SER A 144 -5.61 9.78 4.85
N MET A 145 -4.97 8.83 5.55
CA MET A 145 -3.77 8.14 5.08
C MET A 145 -4.02 6.63 5.04
N VAL A 146 -3.53 5.98 3.99
CA VAL A 146 -3.57 4.52 3.85
C VAL A 146 -2.19 4.01 3.51
N THR A 147 -1.75 2.96 4.23
CA THR A 147 -0.58 2.17 3.85
C THR A 147 -0.98 0.75 3.46
N LEU A 148 -0.07 0.01 2.82
CA LEU A 148 -0.28 -1.36 2.37
C LEU A 148 0.46 -2.33 3.26
N THR A 149 -0.28 -3.28 3.83
CA THR A 149 0.24 -4.41 4.60
C THR A 149 -0.13 -5.74 3.96
N TYR A 150 0.25 -6.83 4.60
CA TYR A 150 -0.03 -8.18 4.15
C TYR A 150 -0.17 -9.12 5.35
N GLU A 151 -0.90 -10.19 5.20
CA GLU A 151 -1.17 -11.19 6.24
C GLU A 151 0.09 -11.71 6.95
N GLY A 152 1.25 -11.66 6.29
CA GLY A 152 2.54 -11.96 6.90
C GLY A 152 2.91 -11.12 8.12
N ALA A 153 2.18 -10.04 8.41
CA ALA A 153 2.30 -9.27 9.65
C ALA A 153 1.78 -10.01 10.88
N THR A 154 0.81 -10.91 10.70
CA THR A 154 0.12 -11.61 11.79
C THR A 154 0.34 -13.12 11.79
N ARG A 155 0.74 -13.68 10.65
CA ARG A 155 1.01 -15.11 10.45
C ARG A 155 2.34 -15.32 9.74
N VAL A 156 2.98 -16.45 10.00
CA VAL A 156 4.21 -16.79 9.27
C VAL A 156 3.85 -17.18 7.83
N MET A 157 4.41 -16.43 6.89
CA MET A 157 4.29 -16.71 5.47
C MET A 157 5.64 -17.22 4.94
N PRO A 158 5.68 -18.37 4.24
CA PRO A 158 6.91 -18.85 3.62
C PRO A 158 7.55 -17.78 2.70
N ASN A 159 8.87 -17.69 2.70
CA ASN A 159 9.63 -16.76 1.84
C ASN A 159 9.27 -15.27 2.05
N TYR A 160 8.85 -14.91 3.26
CA TYR A 160 8.51 -13.52 3.60
C TYR A 160 9.39 -12.94 4.71
N ASN A 161 9.92 -13.80 5.61
CA ASN A 161 10.94 -13.52 6.62
C ASN A 161 10.85 -12.11 7.26
N VAL A 162 11.92 -11.30 7.11
CA VAL A 162 12.03 -9.96 7.69
C VAL A 162 10.91 -9.01 7.22
N MET A 163 10.37 -9.22 6.02
CA MET A 163 9.26 -8.40 5.54
C MET A 163 8.01 -8.58 6.41
N GLY A 164 7.75 -9.79 6.93
CA GLY A 164 6.66 -10.03 7.89
C GLY A 164 6.82 -9.21 9.15
N VAL A 165 8.04 -9.15 9.69
CA VAL A 165 8.38 -8.33 10.87
C VAL A 165 8.18 -6.85 10.57
N ALA A 166 8.63 -6.38 9.40
CA ALA A 166 8.43 -4.99 8.99
C ALA A 166 6.95 -4.63 8.82
N LYS A 167 6.12 -5.55 8.28
CA LYS A 167 4.67 -5.33 8.17
C LYS A 167 3.97 -5.33 9.53
N ALA A 168 4.38 -6.16 10.47
CA ALA A 168 3.87 -6.12 11.85
C ALA A 168 4.20 -4.77 12.53
N ALA A 169 5.41 -4.28 12.37
CA ALA A 169 5.81 -2.97 12.86
C ALA A 169 5.04 -1.83 12.16
N LEU A 170 4.79 -1.94 10.85
CA LEU A 170 4.00 -0.98 10.08
C LEU A 170 2.55 -0.91 10.60
N GLU A 171 1.91 -2.06 10.88
CA GLU A 171 0.55 -2.09 11.45
C GLU A 171 0.50 -1.50 12.86
N ALA A 172 1.56 -1.68 13.67
CA ALA A 172 1.70 -0.98 14.93
C ALA A 172 1.80 0.54 14.69
N SER A 173 2.64 0.99 13.74
CA SER A 173 2.80 2.41 13.40
C SER A 173 1.48 3.05 12.96
N VAL A 174 0.63 2.33 12.21
CA VAL A 174 -0.71 2.80 11.84
C VAL A 174 -1.54 3.19 13.08
N ARG A 175 -1.52 2.37 14.13
CA ARG A 175 -2.28 2.64 15.37
C ARG A 175 -1.72 3.85 16.13
N TYR A 176 -0.39 3.97 16.24
CA TYR A 176 0.23 5.12 16.90
C TYR A 176 -0.02 6.42 16.14
N LEU A 177 0.17 6.41 14.81
CA LEU A 177 -0.11 7.59 13.98
C LEU A 177 -1.59 7.97 13.99
N ALA A 178 -2.51 7.00 14.05
CA ALA A 178 -3.94 7.25 14.21
C ALA A 178 -4.26 7.97 15.52
N ALA A 179 -3.60 7.58 16.62
CA ALA A 179 -3.75 8.24 17.91
C ALA A 179 -3.16 9.66 17.92
N ASP A 180 -1.97 9.84 17.31
CA ASP A 180 -1.27 11.12 17.27
C ASP A 180 -2.02 12.16 16.41
N PHE A 181 -2.54 11.73 15.25
CA PHE A 181 -3.16 12.63 14.29
C PHE A 181 -4.68 12.75 14.42
N GLY A 182 -5.32 11.83 15.16
CA GLY A 182 -6.77 11.83 15.40
C GLY A 182 -7.33 13.14 15.93
N PRO A 183 -6.69 13.84 16.91
CA PRO A 183 -7.14 15.15 17.39
C PRO A 183 -7.18 16.24 16.31
N ARG A 184 -6.45 16.05 15.20
CA ARG A 184 -6.45 16.94 14.02
C ARG A 184 -7.47 16.51 12.95
N GLY A 185 -8.32 15.51 13.21
CA GLY A 185 -9.26 14.97 12.24
C GLY A 185 -8.62 14.16 11.12
N ILE A 186 -7.37 13.70 11.31
CA ILE A 186 -6.65 12.89 10.30
C ILE A 186 -6.77 11.42 10.68
N ARG A 187 -7.26 10.60 9.77
CA ARG A 187 -7.42 9.16 9.92
C ARG A 187 -6.24 8.42 9.28
N VAL A 188 -5.77 7.36 9.92
CA VAL A 188 -4.64 6.56 9.44
C VAL A 188 -5.04 5.09 9.48
N ASN A 189 -5.02 4.40 8.33
CA ASN A 189 -5.43 3.02 8.21
C ASN A 189 -4.45 2.23 7.32
N ALA A 190 -4.56 0.91 7.34
CA ALA A 190 -3.86 0.01 6.44
C ALA A 190 -4.84 -0.84 5.64
N ILE A 191 -4.46 -1.21 4.41
CA ILE A 191 -5.12 -2.26 3.64
C ILE A 191 -4.21 -3.48 3.63
N SER A 192 -4.71 -4.60 4.13
CA SER A 192 -4.10 -5.92 3.99
C SER A 192 -4.68 -6.57 2.74
N ALA A 193 -3.99 -6.44 1.62
CA ALA A 193 -4.43 -7.00 0.35
C ALA A 193 -4.03 -8.46 0.22
N GLY A 194 -4.90 -9.30 -0.33
CA GLY A 194 -4.56 -10.65 -0.76
C GLY A 194 -3.45 -10.65 -1.81
N PRO A 195 -2.80 -11.79 -2.08
CA PRO A 195 -1.70 -11.84 -3.03
C PRO A 195 -2.18 -11.51 -4.43
N MET A 196 -1.44 -10.60 -5.04
CA MET A 196 -1.70 -10.07 -6.38
C MET A 196 -0.43 -10.18 -7.23
N ARG A 197 -0.60 -10.32 -8.54
CA ARG A 197 0.52 -10.36 -9.51
C ARG A 197 1.13 -8.97 -9.70
N THR A 198 1.79 -8.46 -8.67
CA THR A 198 2.53 -7.20 -8.68
C THR A 198 4.02 -7.45 -8.90
N LEU A 199 4.77 -6.39 -9.21
CA LEU A 199 6.24 -6.46 -9.29
C LEU A 199 6.84 -6.91 -7.93
N ALA A 200 6.31 -6.44 -6.82
CA ALA A 200 6.73 -6.84 -5.47
C ALA A 200 6.40 -8.33 -5.22
N GLY A 201 5.17 -8.77 -5.54
CA GLY A 201 4.75 -10.17 -5.40
C GLY A 201 5.56 -11.14 -6.26
N ALA A 202 6.02 -10.72 -7.44
CA ALA A 202 6.90 -11.52 -8.29
C ALA A 202 8.31 -11.74 -7.69
N GLY A 203 8.67 -10.98 -6.66
CA GLY A 203 9.93 -11.14 -5.93
C GLY A 203 9.92 -12.22 -4.86
N ILE A 204 8.75 -12.76 -4.51
CA ILE A 204 8.60 -13.81 -3.51
C ILE A 204 8.79 -15.16 -4.20
N ALA A 205 9.70 -16.00 -3.66
CA ALA A 205 9.88 -17.35 -4.17
C ALA A 205 8.57 -18.16 -3.99
N ASP A 206 8.29 -19.04 -4.95
CA ASP A 206 7.09 -19.89 -4.97
C ASP A 206 5.74 -19.16 -4.93
N ALA A 207 5.73 -17.87 -5.28
CA ALA A 207 4.52 -17.03 -5.26
C ALA A 207 3.33 -17.67 -6.00
N ARG A 208 3.58 -18.43 -7.09
CA ARG A 208 2.53 -19.11 -7.85
C ARG A 208 1.80 -20.16 -7.03
N ALA A 209 2.54 -20.95 -6.25
CA ALA A 209 1.95 -21.98 -5.36
C ALA A 209 1.12 -21.31 -4.27
N MET A 210 1.64 -20.25 -3.66
CA MET A 210 0.91 -19.45 -2.65
C MET A 210 -0.36 -18.82 -3.21
N PHE A 211 -0.32 -18.26 -4.43
CA PHE A 211 -1.52 -17.72 -5.08
C PHE A 211 -2.57 -18.80 -5.39
N SER A 212 -2.11 -19.97 -5.83
CA SER A 212 -3.01 -21.11 -6.07
C SER A 212 -3.66 -21.59 -4.78
N PHE A 213 -2.86 -21.76 -3.72
CA PHE A 213 -3.33 -22.16 -2.40
C PHE A 213 -4.37 -21.17 -1.85
N GLN A 214 -4.07 -19.88 -1.83
CA GLN A 214 -5.04 -18.87 -1.38
C GLN A 214 -6.33 -18.88 -2.20
N ARG A 215 -6.23 -18.98 -3.54
CA ARG A 215 -7.41 -19.07 -4.40
C ARG A 215 -8.28 -20.27 -4.07
N GLN A 216 -7.67 -21.43 -3.75
CA GLN A 216 -8.38 -22.65 -3.43
C GLN A 216 -9.03 -22.61 -2.04
N HIS A 217 -8.41 -21.92 -1.08
CA HIS A 217 -8.81 -21.96 0.32
C HIS A 217 -9.53 -20.70 0.81
N SER A 218 -9.47 -19.58 0.07
CA SER A 218 -10.25 -18.39 0.45
C SER A 218 -11.76 -18.66 0.37
N PRO A 219 -12.58 -18.08 1.25
CA PRO A 219 -14.04 -18.21 1.21
C PRO A 219 -14.67 -17.90 -0.15
N LEU A 220 -14.20 -16.86 -0.84
CA LEU A 220 -14.71 -16.50 -2.16
C LEU A 220 -14.15 -17.34 -3.31
N ARG A 221 -13.19 -18.26 -3.05
CA ARG A 221 -12.59 -19.18 -4.04
C ARG A 221 -12.01 -18.48 -5.28
N ARG A 222 -11.55 -17.25 -5.14
CA ARG A 222 -10.96 -16.47 -6.21
C ARG A 222 -9.92 -15.50 -5.65
N PRO A 223 -8.97 -15.01 -6.48
CA PRO A 223 -8.10 -13.92 -6.07
C PRO A 223 -8.89 -12.61 -5.95
N VAL A 224 -8.36 -11.68 -5.19
CA VAL A 224 -8.81 -10.30 -5.16
C VAL A 224 -8.32 -9.56 -6.41
N SER A 225 -9.08 -8.57 -6.89
CA SER A 225 -8.72 -7.72 -8.03
C SER A 225 -8.17 -6.36 -7.61
N LEU A 226 -7.51 -5.67 -8.53
CA LEU A 226 -7.05 -4.28 -8.33
C LEU A 226 -8.21 -3.32 -8.09
N GLU A 227 -9.35 -3.56 -8.76
CA GLU A 227 -10.58 -2.79 -8.61
C GLU A 227 -11.14 -2.93 -7.19
N GLU A 228 -11.13 -4.14 -6.62
CA GLU A 228 -11.65 -4.40 -5.27
C GLU A 228 -10.77 -3.72 -4.21
N VAL A 229 -9.44 -3.79 -4.35
CA VAL A 229 -8.53 -3.05 -3.47
C VAL A 229 -8.65 -1.54 -3.70
N GLY A 230 -8.86 -1.11 -4.94
CA GLY A 230 -9.15 0.28 -5.29
C GLY A 230 -10.41 0.81 -4.61
N GLY A 231 -11.49 0.02 -4.61
CA GLY A 231 -12.74 0.34 -3.90
C GLY A 231 -12.56 0.49 -2.39
N ALA A 232 -11.79 -0.40 -1.76
CA ALA A 232 -11.43 -0.29 -0.35
C ALA A 232 -10.58 0.98 -0.08
N GLY A 233 -9.65 1.32 -0.99
CA GLY A 233 -8.90 2.57 -0.94
C GLY A 233 -9.80 3.79 -0.99
N VAL A 234 -10.76 3.83 -1.91
CA VAL A 234 -11.77 4.90 -2.00
C VAL A 234 -12.58 4.99 -0.70
N TYR A 235 -13.06 3.86 -0.15
CA TYR A 235 -13.78 3.85 1.12
C TYR A 235 -12.94 4.47 2.24
N LEU A 236 -11.71 3.99 2.47
CA LEU A 236 -10.88 4.44 3.57
C LEU A 236 -10.39 5.89 3.44
N LEU A 237 -10.24 6.39 2.20
CA LEU A 237 -9.73 7.73 1.92
C LEU A 237 -10.85 8.77 1.74
N SER A 238 -12.11 8.34 1.63
CA SER A 238 -13.27 9.21 1.48
C SER A 238 -13.97 9.51 2.81
N PRO A 239 -14.93 10.45 2.83
CA PRO A 239 -15.77 10.71 4.00
C PRO A 239 -16.64 9.51 4.44
N LEU A 240 -16.82 8.49 3.61
CA LEU A 240 -17.61 7.29 3.94
C LEU A 240 -17.06 6.53 5.13
N SER A 241 -15.76 6.61 5.39
CA SER A 241 -15.09 5.97 6.52
C SER A 241 -14.77 6.96 7.66
N GLY A 242 -15.57 7.99 7.86
CA GLY A 242 -15.31 9.08 8.82
C GLY A 242 -15.07 8.62 10.25
N GLY A 243 -15.61 7.48 10.67
CA GLY A 243 -15.39 6.88 11.99
C GLY A 243 -14.31 5.78 12.02
N VAL A 244 -13.51 5.58 10.95
CA VAL A 244 -12.54 4.48 10.84
C VAL A 244 -11.13 5.04 10.88
N THR A 245 -10.37 4.71 11.93
CA THR A 245 -8.94 5.03 12.07
C THR A 245 -8.23 3.97 12.91
N GLY A 246 -6.95 3.72 12.63
CA GLY A 246 -6.16 2.66 13.27
C GLY A 246 -6.50 1.24 12.80
N GLU A 247 -7.29 1.11 11.73
CA GLU A 247 -7.81 -0.14 11.19
C GLU A 247 -6.81 -0.80 10.24
N VAL A 248 -6.76 -2.13 10.29
CA VAL A 248 -6.17 -2.98 9.24
C VAL A 248 -7.31 -3.66 8.49
N HIS A 249 -7.63 -3.13 7.33
CA HIS A 249 -8.75 -3.57 6.51
C HIS A 249 -8.35 -4.68 5.54
N PHE A 250 -8.89 -5.88 5.73
CA PHE A 250 -8.57 -7.03 4.89
C PHE A 250 -9.36 -7.01 3.59
N VAL A 251 -8.64 -7.10 2.46
CA VAL A 251 -9.18 -7.24 1.11
C VAL A 251 -8.47 -8.42 0.44
N ASP A 252 -8.86 -9.64 0.80
CA ASP A 252 -8.13 -10.88 0.48
C ASP A 252 -9.05 -12.06 0.14
N SER A 253 -10.30 -11.77 -0.26
CA SER A 253 -11.33 -12.79 -0.51
C SER A 253 -11.70 -13.63 0.73
N GLY A 254 -11.41 -13.09 1.94
CA GLY A 254 -11.69 -13.73 3.23
C GLY A 254 -10.62 -14.74 3.66
N TYR A 255 -9.48 -14.81 3.00
CA TYR A 255 -8.44 -15.78 3.33
C TYR A 255 -7.92 -15.65 4.76
N ASN A 256 -7.82 -14.43 5.29
CA ASN A 256 -7.32 -14.17 6.65
C ASN A 256 -8.09 -14.90 7.78
N ILE A 257 -9.36 -15.28 7.56
CA ILE A 257 -10.17 -15.96 8.58
C ILE A 257 -10.01 -17.50 8.55
N ILE A 258 -9.30 -18.04 7.54
CA ILE A 258 -9.15 -19.48 7.37
C ILE A 258 -7.94 -19.97 8.17
N SER A 259 -8.19 -20.95 9.06
CA SER A 259 -7.14 -21.59 9.85
C SER A 259 -6.60 -22.84 9.17
N THR A 260 -7.50 -23.70 8.66
CA THR A 260 -7.14 -24.97 8.03
C THR A 260 -7.95 -25.19 6.74
N PRO A 261 -7.37 -25.84 5.72
CA PRO A 261 -8.10 -26.30 4.55
C PRO A 261 -9.27 -27.23 4.93
N ARG A 262 -10.26 -27.34 4.06
CA ARG A 262 -11.32 -28.33 4.23
C ARG A 262 -10.78 -29.74 4.02
N PRO A 263 -11.38 -30.80 4.65
CA PRO A 263 -10.95 -32.18 4.45
C PRO A 263 -10.90 -32.60 2.98
N GLU A 264 -11.87 -32.17 2.17
CA GLU A 264 -11.92 -32.47 0.74
C GLU A 264 -10.76 -31.81 -0.06
N ASP A 265 -10.22 -30.67 0.41
CA ASP A 265 -9.10 -29.97 -0.21
C ASP A 265 -7.75 -30.64 0.16
N LEU A 266 -7.69 -31.46 1.22
CA LEU A 266 -6.49 -32.18 1.66
C LEU A 266 -6.28 -33.50 0.93
N THR A 267 -7.33 -34.10 0.37
CA THR A 267 -7.28 -35.41 -0.29
C THR A 267 -6.87 -35.32 -1.77
N ALA A 268 -6.88 -34.12 -2.37
CA ALA A 268 -6.53 -33.92 -3.78
C ALA A 268 -5.03 -33.94 -4.08
N GLU A 269 -4.15 -33.95 -3.08
CA GLU A 269 -2.68 -33.99 -3.24
C GLU A 269 -2.06 -35.37 -3.06
N SER A 270 -2.87 -36.45 -2.88
CA SER A 270 -2.39 -37.82 -2.63
C SER A 270 -2.60 -38.79 -3.81
N GLU A 271 -2.92 -38.31 -4.98
CA GLU A 271 -2.93 -39.05 -6.25
C GLU A 271 -1.96 -38.35 -7.25
#